data_c0388828f5907ad347457d6d46a6000f
#
_entry.id   c0388828f5907ad347457d6d46a6000f
#
_cell.length_a   1.000
_cell.length_b   1.000
_cell.length_c   1.000
_cell.angle_alpha   90.00
_cell.angle_beta   90.00
_cell.angle_gamma   90.00
#
_symmetry.space_group_name_H-M   'P 1'
#
loop_
_entity.id
_entity.type
_entity.pdbx_description
1 polymer ?
#
loop_
_entity_poly.entity_id
_entity_poly.type
_entity_poly.pdbx_seq_one_letter_code
_entity_poly.pdbx_strand_id
1 'polypeptide(L)'
;MRKLFTSESVTEGHPDKVCDRVSDAVLDAVLAKDSEGRVACETCCTTDTVFIAGEITSKVDVDIEGIARRVLRDIGYTGGASGFDADTCKVMVSVHKQSPDIAMGTSDMVGGAGDQGMMFGYACNETPELMPLPIMLAHKMAYKLAKTRKDGTIPFILPDGKTQVTVEYEGDGKPRRIDTIVISTQHTDGSLPMLMHPLVENVITPVLQEARQHLPWLNIDTYDLYINPTGRFVQGGPAADTGLTGRKIIVDTYGGYAPHGGGAFSGKDPTKVDRSAAYMARHIAKNVVASGLCDRCQVQLAYAIGMALPVSLRIDTFGANVDEEKLCNAVDHCFELTPLGIIDALNLRLPIYEQTSAYGHFGNVTGGNFTWESTHKAGLLRRTYNTL
;
A
#
# COMPACT_ATOMS: atom_id res chain seq x y z
N MET A 1 -5.61 -29.54 -12.32
CA MET A 1 -4.37 -28.72 -12.20
C MET A 1 -4.52 -27.86 -10.96
N ARG A 2 -3.54 -27.82 -10.03
CA ARG A 2 -3.58 -26.93 -8.85
C ARG A 2 -3.55 -25.48 -9.31
N LYS A 3 -4.45 -24.64 -8.80
CA LYS A 3 -4.45 -23.20 -9.03
C LYS A 3 -3.77 -22.53 -7.85
N LEU A 4 -2.51 -22.14 -8.01
CA LEU A 4 -1.72 -21.46 -6.97
C LEU A 4 -1.63 -19.97 -7.30
N PHE A 5 -1.74 -19.13 -6.27
CA PHE A 5 -1.47 -17.71 -6.37
C PHE A 5 -0.57 -17.27 -5.22
N THR A 6 0.42 -16.45 -5.53
CA THR A 6 1.43 -15.99 -4.59
C THR A 6 1.46 -14.48 -4.53
N SER A 7 1.47 -13.93 -3.31
CA SER A 7 1.76 -12.51 -3.07
C SER A 7 2.88 -12.36 -2.06
N GLU A 8 3.59 -11.25 -2.14
CA GLU A 8 4.64 -10.87 -1.19
C GLU A 8 4.36 -9.53 -0.52
N SER A 9 4.93 -9.34 0.65
CA SER A 9 4.99 -8.07 1.36
C SER A 9 6.36 -7.88 2.00
N VAL A 10 6.64 -6.66 2.43
CA VAL A 10 7.90 -6.29 3.06
C VAL A 10 7.64 -5.49 4.33
N THR A 11 8.60 -5.51 5.26
CA THR A 11 8.53 -4.69 6.48
C THR A 11 8.79 -3.21 6.18
N GLU A 12 8.46 -2.35 7.15
CA GLU A 12 8.77 -0.91 7.10
C GLU A 12 10.27 -0.61 6.97
N GLY A 13 11.14 -1.57 7.35
CA GLY A 13 12.60 -1.44 7.26
C GLY A 13 13.19 -1.91 5.93
N HIS A 14 12.40 -2.41 5.00
CA HIS A 14 12.88 -2.69 3.64
C HIS A 14 13.30 -1.37 2.97
N PRO A 15 14.45 -1.30 2.26
CA PRO A 15 14.98 -0.05 1.72
C PRO A 15 13.99 0.79 0.91
N ASP A 16 13.22 0.16 0.03
CA ASP A 16 12.20 0.87 -0.74
C ASP A 16 11.09 1.44 0.17
N LYS A 17 10.68 0.71 1.23
CA LYS A 17 9.66 1.17 2.16
C LYS A 17 10.16 2.25 3.13
N VAL A 18 11.44 2.25 3.46
CA VAL A 18 12.09 3.38 4.13
C VAL A 18 11.93 4.65 3.29
N CYS A 19 12.20 4.56 1.99
CA CYS A 19 12.06 5.68 1.06
C CYS A 19 10.62 6.15 0.93
N ASP A 20 9.66 5.23 0.79
CA ASP A 20 8.24 5.55 0.74
C ASP A 20 7.79 6.28 2.00
N ARG A 21 8.22 5.81 3.18
CA ARG A 21 7.84 6.41 4.46
C ARG A 21 8.45 7.79 4.67
N VAL A 22 9.70 8.02 4.27
CA VAL A 22 10.31 9.34 4.31
C VAL A 22 9.56 10.32 3.41
N SER A 23 9.25 9.91 2.17
CA SER A 23 8.54 10.75 1.20
C SER A 23 7.12 11.09 1.67
N ASP A 24 6.37 10.14 2.23
CA ASP A 24 5.03 10.39 2.77
C ASP A 24 5.06 11.18 4.09
N ALA A 25 6.09 11.02 4.92
CA ALA A 25 6.26 11.84 6.12
C ALA A 25 6.54 13.32 5.78
N VAL A 26 7.28 13.59 4.71
CA VAL A 26 7.48 14.96 4.18
C VAL A 26 6.14 15.52 3.67
N LEU A 27 5.37 14.74 2.92
CA LEU A 27 4.04 15.13 2.47
C LEU A 27 3.12 15.49 3.66
N ASP A 28 3.03 14.63 4.66
CA ASP A 28 2.18 14.86 5.83
C ASP A 28 2.61 16.10 6.62
N ALA A 29 3.92 16.36 6.74
CA ALA A 29 4.43 17.55 7.40
C ALA A 29 4.06 18.85 6.68
N VAL A 30 3.96 18.82 5.36
CA VAL A 30 3.47 19.94 4.55
C VAL A 30 1.97 20.09 4.74
N LEU A 31 1.18 19.03 4.52
CA LEU A 31 -0.29 19.09 4.57
C LEU A 31 -0.82 19.46 5.96
N ALA A 32 -0.12 19.09 7.03
CA ALA A 32 -0.49 19.46 8.40
C ALA A 32 -0.49 20.98 8.63
N LYS A 33 0.27 21.76 7.85
CA LYS A 33 0.40 23.21 7.96
C LYS A 33 -0.15 23.99 6.77
N ASP A 34 -0.19 23.35 5.61
CA ASP A 34 -0.70 23.90 4.36
C ASP A 34 -1.44 22.78 3.58
N SER A 35 -2.75 22.69 3.80
CA SER A 35 -3.60 21.68 3.15
C SER A 35 -3.68 21.79 1.63
N GLU A 36 -3.26 22.96 1.08
CA GLU A 36 -3.18 23.22 -0.36
C GLU A 36 -1.77 22.99 -0.94
N GLY A 37 -0.84 22.56 -0.09
CA GLY A 37 0.55 22.30 -0.48
C GLY A 37 0.65 21.27 -1.61
N ARG A 38 1.51 21.53 -2.59
CA ARG A 38 1.80 20.63 -3.71
C ARG A 38 3.13 19.95 -3.44
N VAL A 39 3.12 18.63 -3.43
CA VAL A 39 4.28 17.80 -3.08
C VAL A 39 4.45 16.70 -4.10
N ALA A 40 5.65 16.62 -4.65
CA ALA A 40 6.19 15.47 -5.37
C ALA A 40 7.57 15.22 -4.78
N CYS A 41 7.64 14.33 -3.80
CA CYS A 41 8.85 14.05 -3.02
C CYS A 41 9.30 12.61 -3.24
N GLU A 42 10.51 12.45 -3.71
CA GLU A 42 11.14 11.16 -3.94
C GLU A 42 12.37 11.00 -3.06
N THR A 43 12.56 9.80 -2.53
CA THR A 43 13.68 9.45 -1.66
C THR A 43 14.44 8.27 -2.25
N CYS A 44 15.76 8.34 -2.18
CA CYS A 44 16.66 7.23 -2.45
C CYS A 44 17.54 7.00 -1.22
N CYS A 45 17.73 5.76 -0.81
CA CYS A 45 18.65 5.42 0.26
C CYS A 45 19.61 4.31 -0.16
N THR A 46 20.86 4.40 0.27
CA THR A 46 21.90 3.39 0.03
C THR A 46 23.01 3.55 1.05
N THR A 47 23.70 2.47 1.36
CA THR A 47 24.81 2.36 2.33
C THR A 47 24.69 3.36 3.49
N ASP A 48 25.34 4.52 3.45
CA ASP A 48 25.33 5.53 4.53
C ASP A 48 24.63 6.84 4.12
N THR A 49 23.78 6.79 3.09
CA THR A 49 23.22 8.01 2.48
C THR A 49 21.71 7.90 2.27
N VAL A 50 21.01 9.00 2.57
CA VAL A 50 19.62 9.25 2.15
C VAL A 50 19.62 10.51 1.28
N PHE A 51 19.10 10.39 0.07
CA PHE A 51 18.93 11.50 -0.86
C PHE A 51 17.44 11.75 -1.09
N ILE A 52 17.00 12.99 -0.86
CA ILE A 52 15.61 13.43 -0.98
C ILE A 52 15.57 14.51 -2.03
N ALA A 53 14.76 14.31 -3.06
CA ALA A 53 14.62 15.23 -4.19
C ALA A 53 13.15 15.40 -4.57
N GLY A 54 12.86 16.44 -5.35
CA GLY A 54 11.54 16.66 -5.89
C GLY A 54 11.09 18.10 -5.88
N GLU A 55 9.79 18.32 -6.04
CA GLU A 55 9.18 19.63 -6.11
C GLU A 55 8.15 19.80 -4.99
N ILE A 56 8.32 20.87 -4.20
CA ILE A 56 7.37 21.27 -3.16
C ILE A 56 7.00 22.73 -3.36
N THR A 57 5.70 23.00 -3.52
CA THR A 57 5.13 24.33 -3.53
C THR A 57 4.19 24.45 -2.34
N SER A 58 4.59 25.21 -1.34
CA SER A 58 3.86 25.39 -0.09
C SER A 58 4.10 26.78 0.48
N LYS A 59 3.17 27.21 1.34
CA LYS A 59 3.28 28.47 2.14
C LYS A 59 4.20 28.30 3.37
N VAL A 60 4.61 27.05 3.64
CA VAL A 60 5.42 26.72 4.82
C VAL A 60 6.66 25.92 4.42
N ASP A 61 7.72 26.11 5.18
CA ASP A 61 8.91 25.27 5.10
C ASP A 61 8.85 24.16 6.17
N VAL A 62 9.36 22.98 5.82
CA VAL A 62 9.46 21.83 6.72
C VAL A 62 10.91 21.37 6.83
N ASP A 63 11.30 20.88 8.00
CA ASP A 63 12.62 20.30 8.24
C ASP A 63 12.70 18.89 7.66
N ILE A 64 13.01 18.80 6.37
CA ILE A 64 13.05 17.53 5.62
C ILE A 64 14.12 16.58 6.20
N GLU A 65 15.30 17.10 6.56
CA GLU A 65 16.36 16.30 7.17
C GLU A 65 15.92 15.74 8.52
N GLY A 66 15.34 16.56 9.39
CA GLY A 66 14.84 16.14 10.69
C GLY A 66 13.72 15.09 10.57
N ILE A 67 12.83 15.24 9.57
CA ILE A 67 11.78 14.24 9.26
C ILE A 67 12.41 12.90 8.85
N ALA A 68 13.37 12.90 7.93
CA ALA A 68 14.04 11.68 7.49
C ALA A 68 14.72 10.94 8.65
N ARG A 69 15.47 11.66 9.48
CA ARG A 69 16.14 11.10 10.67
C ARG A 69 15.13 10.53 11.67
N ARG A 70 14.01 11.22 11.92
CA ARG A 70 12.93 10.71 12.77
C ARG A 70 12.37 9.39 12.22
N VAL A 71 12.02 9.34 10.95
CA VAL A 71 11.49 8.14 10.30
C VAL A 71 12.45 6.95 10.43
N LEU A 72 13.73 7.17 10.18
CA LEU A 72 14.77 6.15 10.31
C LEU A 72 14.88 5.60 11.74
N ARG A 73 14.85 6.49 12.76
CA ARG A 73 14.84 6.07 14.17
C ARG A 73 13.59 5.27 14.52
N ASP A 74 12.41 5.73 14.09
CA ASP A 74 11.12 5.06 14.34
C ASP A 74 11.07 3.66 13.72
N ILE A 75 11.71 3.47 12.58
CA ILE A 75 11.89 2.16 11.95
C ILE A 75 12.83 1.27 12.78
N GLY A 76 13.85 1.87 13.43
CA GLY A 76 14.84 1.16 14.23
C GLY A 76 16.24 1.12 13.61
N TYR A 77 16.54 2.03 12.69
CA TYR A 77 17.88 2.22 12.14
C TYR A 77 18.68 3.17 13.04
N THR A 78 19.18 2.62 14.14
CA THR A 78 19.92 3.36 15.20
C THR A 78 21.37 2.90 15.32
N GLY A 79 21.96 2.43 14.23
CA GLY A 79 23.32 1.92 14.19
C GLY A 79 23.47 0.48 14.70
N GLY A 80 24.67 0.12 15.10
CA GLY A 80 24.96 -1.23 15.64
C GLY A 80 24.65 -2.35 14.66
N ALA A 81 23.91 -3.35 15.12
CA ALA A 81 23.58 -4.54 14.34
C ALA A 81 22.70 -4.28 13.11
N SER A 82 21.96 -3.16 13.07
CA SER A 82 21.13 -2.82 11.90
C SER A 82 21.95 -2.43 10.67
N GLY A 83 23.19 -2.02 10.86
CA GLY A 83 24.13 -1.65 9.80
C GLY A 83 23.85 -0.29 9.17
N PHE A 84 22.81 0.44 9.60
CA PHE A 84 22.45 1.77 9.15
C PHE A 84 22.08 2.64 10.37
N ASP A 85 22.45 3.93 10.33
CA ASP A 85 22.27 4.80 11.49
C ASP A 85 21.66 6.14 11.08
N ALA A 86 20.48 6.43 11.63
CA ALA A 86 19.74 7.67 11.42
C ALA A 86 20.49 8.93 11.83
N ASP A 87 21.40 8.84 12.83
CA ASP A 87 22.11 10.01 13.37
C ASP A 87 23.38 10.31 12.58
N THR A 88 24.04 9.31 12.03
CA THR A 88 25.34 9.47 11.35
C THR A 88 25.26 9.37 9.83
N CYS A 89 24.17 8.85 9.25
CA CYS A 89 24.01 8.79 7.80
C CYS A 89 24.02 10.20 7.19
N LYS A 90 24.51 10.28 5.97
CA LYS A 90 24.45 11.52 5.18
C LYS A 90 23.05 11.73 4.65
N VAL A 91 22.40 12.84 5.00
CA VAL A 91 21.14 13.28 4.41
C VAL A 91 21.40 14.40 3.42
N MET A 92 20.96 14.21 2.18
CA MET A 92 21.10 15.20 1.10
C MET A 92 19.70 15.60 0.63
N VAL A 93 19.40 16.89 0.64
CA VAL A 93 18.10 17.42 0.23
C VAL A 93 18.27 18.32 -0.99
N SER A 94 17.54 18.02 -2.07
CA SER A 94 17.49 18.77 -3.33
C SER A 94 16.04 18.97 -3.76
N VAL A 95 15.34 19.86 -3.07
CA VAL A 95 13.92 20.14 -3.32
C VAL A 95 13.78 21.55 -3.89
N HIS A 96 12.97 21.67 -4.94
CA HIS A 96 12.73 22.91 -5.68
C HIS A 96 11.24 23.25 -5.69
N LYS A 97 10.89 24.48 -6.11
CA LYS A 97 9.47 24.83 -6.40
C LYS A 97 9.04 24.25 -7.73
N GLN A 98 7.79 23.78 -7.80
CA GLN A 98 7.20 23.25 -9.04
C GLN A 98 7.23 24.28 -10.17
N SER A 99 7.46 23.82 -11.40
CA SER A 99 7.42 24.64 -12.61
C SER A 99 6.03 25.28 -12.80
N PRO A 100 5.97 26.60 -13.15
CA PRO A 100 4.72 27.28 -13.46
C PRO A 100 3.92 26.62 -14.61
N ASP A 101 4.62 25.99 -15.57
CA ASP A 101 3.98 25.37 -16.74
C ASP A 101 3.13 24.16 -16.35
N ILE A 102 3.59 23.37 -15.37
CA ILE A 102 2.82 22.24 -14.82
C ILE A 102 1.63 22.74 -14.01
N ALA A 103 1.78 23.87 -13.31
CA ALA A 103 0.72 24.45 -12.49
C ALA A 103 -0.48 24.96 -13.31
N MET A 104 -0.29 25.36 -14.59
CA MET A 104 -1.37 25.90 -15.42
C MET A 104 -2.48 24.90 -15.73
N GLY A 105 -2.17 23.61 -15.89
CA GLY A 105 -3.16 22.55 -16.17
C GLY A 105 -3.88 22.01 -14.93
N THR A 106 -3.36 22.33 -13.75
CA THR A 106 -3.78 21.75 -12.46
C THR A 106 -4.33 22.78 -11.48
N SER A 107 -4.57 24.02 -11.91
CA SER A 107 -5.12 25.06 -11.05
C SER A 107 -6.53 24.65 -10.58
N ASP A 108 -6.88 25.00 -9.33
CA ASP A 108 -8.21 24.76 -8.76
C ASP A 108 -9.36 25.38 -9.60
N MET A 109 -9.05 26.36 -10.43
CA MET A 109 -9.99 26.98 -11.38
C MET A 109 -10.31 26.10 -12.59
N VAL A 110 -9.41 25.20 -13.00
CA VAL A 110 -9.59 24.31 -14.16
C VAL A 110 -10.03 22.92 -13.72
N GLY A 111 -9.63 22.47 -12.52
CA GLY A 111 -10.03 21.19 -11.93
C GLY A 111 -9.62 19.95 -12.73
N GLY A 112 -8.72 20.12 -13.71
CA GLY A 112 -8.28 19.03 -14.60
C GLY A 112 -7.23 18.13 -13.96
N ALA A 113 -7.11 16.90 -14.49
CA ALA A 113 -6.06 15.97 -14.11
C ALA A 113 -4.67 16.53 -14.43
N GLY A 114 -3.75 16.43 -13.47
CA GLY A 114 -2.38 16.93 -13.62
C GLY A 114 -1.49 16.08 -14.52
N ASP A 115 -1.94 14.90 -14.85
CA ASP A 115 -1.24 13.96 -15.73
C ASP A 115 -2.26 13.04 -16.42
N GLN A 116 -1.80 12.36 -17.45
CA GLN A 116 -2.49 11.21 -18.03
C GLN A 116 -2.17 9.95 -17.24
N GLY A 117 -3.08 8.97 -17.20
CA GLY A 117 -2.80 7.70 -16.54
C GLY A 117 -3.98 6.77 -16.48
N MET A 118 -3.68 5.51 -16.09
CA MET A 118 -4.67 4.48 -15.81
C MET A 118 -4.54 4.08 -14.34
N MET A 119 -5.65 4.03 -13.62
CA MET A 119 -5.68 3.64 -12.22
C MET A 119 -6.64 2.47 -12.05
N PHE A 120 -6.25 1.52 -11.21
CA PHE A 120 -7.02 0.31 -10.98
C PHE A 120 -7.45 0.22 -9.52
N GLY A 121 -8.72 -0.18 -9.33
CA GLY A 121 -9.28 -0.60 -8.06
C GLY A 121 -9.67 -2.06 -8.13
N TYR A 122 -9.55 -2.76 -7.01
CA TYR A 122 -9.98 -4.15 -6.90
C TYR A 122 -10.58 -4.42 -5.52
N ALA A 123 -11.55 -5.32 -5.47
CA ALA A 123 -12.08 -5.90 -4.24
C ALA A 123 -12.57 -7.32 -4.49
N CYS A 124 -12.50 -8.15 -3.47
CA CYS A 124 -13.10 -9.49 -3.46
C CYS A 124 -13.51 -9.88 -2.04
N ASN A 125 -14.40 -10.85 -1.92
CA ASN A 125 -14.96 -11.31 -0.65
C ASN A 125 -14.11 -12.38 0.08
N GLU A 126 -12.81 -12.43 -0.21
CA GLU A 126 -11.91 -13.44 0.40
C GLU A 126 -11.50 -13.10 1.84
N THR A 127 -11.54 -11.83 2.22
CA THR A 127 -11.21 -11.35 3.58
C THR A 127 -12.21 -10.30 4.05
N PRO A 128 -12.30 -10.02 5.36
CA PRO A 128 -13.17 -8.96 5.90
C PRO A 128 -12.85 -7.57 5.33
N GLU A 129 -11.59 -7.36 4.98
CA GLU A 129 -11.12 -6.12 4.37
C GLU A 129 -11.55 -5.99 2.90
N LEU A 130 -12.16 -7.04 2.34
CA LEU A 130 -12.49 -7.19 0.91
C LEU A 130 -11.24 -7.10 0.02
N MET A 131 -10.21 -7.80 0.40
CA MET A 131 -8.91 -7.92 -0.27
C MET A 131 -8.58 -9.38 -0.61
N PRO A 132 -7.70 -9.63 -1.58
CA PRO A 132 -7.20 -10.97 -1.86
C PRO A 132 -6.46 -11.57 -0.65
N LEU A 133 -6.73 -12.83 -0.35
CA LEU A 133 -6.17 -13.52 0.81
C LEU A 133 -4.62 -13.56 0.83
N PRO A 134 -3.92 -13.87 -0.29
CA PRO A 134 -2.46 -13.98 -0.27
C PRO A 134 -1.75 -12.70 0.17
N ILE A 135 -2.16 -11.55 -0.37
CA ILE A 135 -1.55 -10.27 -0.04
C ILE A 135 -1.89 -9.84 1.40
N MET A 136 -3.11 -10.07 1.88
CA MET A 136 -3.48 -9.75 3.25
C MET A 136 -2.70 -10.59 4.26
N LEU A 137 -2.52 -11.87 4.00
CA LEU A 137 -1.67 -12.71 4.85
C LEU A 137 -0.22 -12.25 4.85
N ALA A 138 0.33 -11.93 3.68
CA ALA A 138 1.69 -11.42 3.57
C ALA A 138 1.85 -10.09 4.33
N HIS A 139 0.93 -9.14 4.18
CA HIS A 139 0.94 -7.88 4.93
C HIS A 139 0.84 -8.08 6.45
N LYS A 140 -0.11 -8.91 6.91
CA LYS A 140 -0.29 -9.18 8.33
C LYS A 140 0.94 -9.86 8.94
N MET A 141 1.60 -10.77 8.21
CA MET A 141 2.87 -11.38 8.66
C MET A 141 4.01 -10.35 8.70
N ALA A 142 4.15 -9.50 7.69
CA ALA A 142 5.17 -8.45 7.68
C ALA A 142 4.97 -7.42 8.80
N TYR A 143 3.73 -7.03 9.06
CA TYR A 143 3.37 -6.15 10.16
C TYR A 143 3.66 -6.80 11.54
N LYS A 144 3.26 -8.07 11.73
CA LYS A 144 3.57 -8.84 12.94
C LYS A 144 5.08 -8.97 13.17
N LEU A 145 5.84 -9.22 12.11
CA LEU A 145 7.29 -9.30 12.15
C LEU A 145 7.91 -8.00 12.69
N ALA A 146 7.50 -6.84 12.16
CA ALA A 146 7.95 -5.55 12.65
C ALA A 146 7.48 -5.27 14.08
N LYS A 147 6.24 -5.65 14.43
CA LYS A 147 5.68 -5.48 15.77
C LYS A 147 6.46 -6.28 16.82
N THR A 148 6.70 -7.57 16.57
CA THR A 148 7.43 -8.46 17.50
C THR A 148 8.89 -8.04 17.68
N ARG A 149 9.48 -7.37 16.69
CA ARG A 149 10.79 -6.72 16.82
C ARG A 149 10.72 -5.52 17.76
N LYS A 150 9.76 -4.60 17.51
CA LYS A 150 9.63 -3.33 18.25
C LYS A 150 9.25 -3.51 19.71
N ASP A 151 8.39 -4.48 20.01
CA ASP A 151 7.98 -4.78 21.39
C ASP A 151 8.94 -5.71 22.15
N GLY A 152 10.00 -6.19 21.48
CA GLY A 152 11.03 -7.05 22.08
C GLY A 152 10.63 -8.52 22.22
N THR A 153 9.50 -8.94 21.69
CA THR A 153 9.07 -10.36 21.70
C THR A 153 10.08 -11.25 20.98
N ILE A 154 10.65 -10.75 19.88
CA ILE A 154 11.75 -11.42 19.14
C ILE A 154 12.93 -10.43 19.03
N PRO A 155 13.77 -10.32 20.06
CA PRO A 155 14.74 -9.23 20.20
C PRO A 155 15.94 -9.31 19.26
N PHE A 156 16.11 -10.43 18.57
CA PHE A 156 17.24 -10.68 17.66
C PHE A 156 16.89 -10.51 16.18
N ILE A 157 15.65 -10.15 15.80
CA ILE A 157 15.33 -9.75 14.44
C ILE A 157 15.54 -8.24 14.26
N LEU A 158 15.88 -7.82 13.03
CA LEU A 158 16.26 -6.46 12.68
C LEU A 158 15.25 -5.87 11.68
N PRO A 159 15.35 -4.58 11.30
CA PRO A 159 14.28 -3.89 10.59
C PRO A 159 13.88 -4.45 9.23
N ASP A 160 14.82 -4.97 8.44
CA ASP A 160 14.56 -5.46 7.08
C ASP A 160 13.95 -6.86 7.08
N GLY A 161 12.95 -7.06 6.25
CA GLY A 161 12.32 -8.37 6.10
C GLY A 161 11.28 -8.42 4.99
N LYS A 162 11.03 -9.64 4.52
CA LYS A 162 10.03 -9.96 3.49
C LYS A 162 9.21 -11.16 3.92
N THR A 163 7.96 -11.16 3.48
CA THR A 163 7.03 -12.27 3.65
C THR A 163 6.38 -12.60 2.32
N GLN A 164 6.18 -13.89 2.05
CA GLN A 164 5.51 -14.35 0.85
C GLN A 164 4.56 -15.48 1.22
N VAL A 165 3.35 -15.44 0.68
CA VAL A 165 2.32 -16.45 0.93
C VAL A 165 1.76 -16.95 -0.39
N THR A 166 1.75 -18.26 -0.55
CA THR A 166 1.11 -18.95 -1.67
C THR A 166 -0.17 -19.63 -1.17
N VAL A 167 -1.28 -19.36 -1.84
CA VAL A 167 -2.60 -19.93 -1.55
C VAL A 167 -3.01 -20.83 -2.72
N GLU A 168 -3.53 -22.02 -2.41
CA GLU A 168 -4.20 -22.91 -3.37
C GLU A 168 -5.68 -22.56 -3.43
N TYR A 169 -6.19 -22.44 -4.66
CA TYR A 169 -7.58 -22.11 -4.96
C TYR A 169 -8.31 -23.29 -5.59
N GLU A 170 -9.61 -23.41 -5.32
CA GLU A 170 -10.49 -24.33 -5.98
C GLU A 170 -10.85 -23.86 -7.41
N GLY A 171 -11.56 -24.71 -8.15
CA GLY A 171 -11.98 -24.43 -9.52
C GLY A 171 -12.88 -23.20 -9.66
N ASP A 172 -13.67 -22.91 -8.64
CA ASP A 172 -14.57 -21.75 -8.52
C ASP A 172 -13.89 -20.46 -8.02
N GLY A 173 -12.59 -20.54 -7.71
CA GLY A 173 -11.80 -19.39 -7.25
C GLY A 173 -11.82 -19.17 -5.75
N LYS A 174 -12.35 -20.10 -4.94
CA LYS A 174 -12.29 -20.00 -3.47
C LYS A 174 -10.95 -20.46 -2.92
N PRO A 175 -10.40 -19.75 -1.90
CA PRO A 175 -9.22 -20.21 -1.19
C PRO A 175 -9.48 -21.55 -0.50
N ARG A 176 -8.57 -22.51 -0.71
CA ARG A 176 -8.67 -23.87 -0.17
C ARG A 176 -7.69 -24.13 0.96
N ARG A 177 -6.42 -23.81 0.74
CA ARG A 177 -5.37 -24.03 1.72
C ARG A 177 -4.19 -23.08 1.50
N ILE A 178 -3.43 -22.88 2.57
CA ILE A 178 -2.11 -22.29 2.47
C ILE A 178 -1.18 -23.35 1.91
N ASP A 179 -0.48 -23.02 0.83
CA ASP A 179 0.46 -23.93 0.18
C ASP A 179 1.89 -23.73 0.68
N THR A 180 2.36 -22.49 0.65
CA THR A 180 3.75 -22.16 1.02
C THR A 180 3.81 -20.80 1.74
N ILE A 181 4.66 -20.72 2.75
CA ILE A 181 5.03 -19.48 3.44
C ILE A 181 6.54 -19.32 3.40
N VAL A 182 7.00 -18.13 2.98
CA VAL A 182 8.43 -17.75 3.02
C VAL A 182 8.57 -16.50 3.88
N ILE A 183 9.47 -16.52 4.85
CA ILE A 183 9.88 -15.35 5.63
C ILE A 183 11.39 -15.19 5.49
N SER A 184 11.81 -14.02 5.00
CA SER A 184 13.21 -13.60 5.06
C SER A 184 13.30 -12.41 5.99
N THR A 185 14.03 -12.54 7.10
CA THR A 185 14.18 -11.48 8.10
C THR A 185 15.63 -11.26 8.45
N GLN A 186 16.02 -9.99 8.47
CA GLN A 186 17.32 -9.57 8.98
C GLN A 186 17.40 -9.95 10.48
N HIS A 187 18.57 -10.39 10.92
CA HIS A 187 18.77 -10.86 12.30
C HIS A 187 20.20 -10.56 12.80
N THR A 188 20.38 -10.56 14.11
CA THR A 188 21.71 -10.43 14.73
C THR A 188 22.59 -11.64 14.42
N ASP A 189 23.89 -11.45 14.40
CA ASP A 189 24.81 -12.55 14.09
C ASP A 189 24.68 -13.70 15.13
N GLY A 190 24.75 -14.93 14.64
CA GLY A 190 24.59 -16.13 15.44
C GLY A 190 23.14 -16.54 15.79
N SER A 191 22.12 -15.69 15.53
CA SER A 191 20.73 -15.98 15.93
C SER A 191 19.92 -16.79 14.91
N LEU A 192 20.46 -17.09 13.74
CA LEU A 192 19.76 -17.86 12.69
C LEU A 192 19.08 -19.15 13.20
N PRO A 193 19.72 -20.01 14.02
CA PRO A 193 19.08 -21.24 14.52
C PRO A 193 17.89 -20.99 15.45
N MET A 194 17.77 -19.77 15.98
CA MET A 194 16.72 -19.40 16.94
C MET A 194 15.46 -18.86 16.25
N LEU A 195 15.47 -18.60 14.94
CA LEU A 195 14.39 -17.91 14.25
C LEU A 195 13.10 -18.74 14.12
N MET A 196 13.22 -20.03 13.84
CA MET A 196 12.09 -20.87 13.44
C MET A 196 10.94 -20.83 14.44
N HIS A 197 11.18 -21.21 15.69
CA HIS A 197 10.13 -21.36 16.70
C HIS A 197 9.41 -20.03 17.02
N PRO A 198 10.12 -18.90 17.33
CA PRO A 198 9.46 -17.64 17.62
C PRO A 198 8.68 -17.06 16.43
N LEU A 199 9.16 -17.24 15.20
CA LEU A 199 8.43 -16.77 14.01
C LEU A 199 7.15 -17.58 13.79
N VAL A 200 7.18 -18.89 13.97
CA VAL A 200 5.97 -19.72 13.88
C VAL A 200 4.98 -19.32 14.96
N GLU A 201 5.40 -19.20 16.20
CA GLU A 201 4.53 -18.94 17.34
C GLU A 201 3.95 -17.53 17.34
N ASN A 202 4.77 -16.50 17.08
CA ASN A 202 4.38 -15.10 17.29
C ASN A 202 4.01 -14.35 15.99
N VAL A 203 4.38 -14.88 14.82
CA VAL A 203 4.09 -14.23 13.52
C VAL A 203 3.11 -15.07 12.70
N ILE A 204 3.44 -16.32 12.38
CA ILE A 204 2.69 -17.13 11.42
C ILE A 204 1.37 -17.63 12.02
N THR A 205 1.44 -18.34 13.14
CA THR A 205 0.27 -18.99 13.74
C THR A 205 -0.86 -18.01 14.06
N PRO A 206 -0.63 -16.84 14.68
CA PRO A 206 -1.71 -15.88 14.96
C PRO A 206 -2.41 -15.35 13.69
N VAL A 207 -1.63 -15.10 12.63
CA VAL A 207 -2.18 -14.61 11.34
C VAL A 207 -3.03 -15.68 10.66
N LEU A 208 -2.56 -16.93 10.66
CA LEU A 208 -3.31 -18.04 10.07
C LEU A 208 -4.59 -18.37 10.87
N GLN A 209 -4.53 -18.30 12.19
CA GLN A 209 -5.70 -18.51 13.05
C GLN A 209 -6.76 -17.44 12.83
N GLU A 210 -6.36 -16.18 12.69
CA GLU A 210 -7.27 -15.09 12.34
C GLU A 210 -7.94 -15.34 10.98
N ALA A 211 -7.18 -15.75 9.95
CA ALA A 211 -7.74 -16.10 8.65
C ALA A 211 -8.76 -17.23 8.74
N ARG A 212 -8.48 -18.29 9.51
CA ARG A 212 -9.39 -19.42 9.71
C ARG A 212 -10.67 -19.05 10.46
N GLN A 213 -10.66 -18.02 11.31
CA GLN A 213 -11.89 -17.53 11.92
C GLN A 213 -12.89 -16.98 10.89
N HIS A 214 -12.39 -16.35 9.83
CA HIS A 214 -13.21 -15.81 8.74
C HIS A 214 -13.50 -16.83 7.64
N LEU A 215 -12.56 -17.75 7.40
CA LEU A 215 -12.64 -18.82 6.41
C LEU A 215 -12.50 -20.19 7.11
N PRO A 216 -13.57 -20.71 7.79
CA PRO A 216 -13.46 -21.93 8.60
C PRO A 216 -13.05 -23.18 7.80
N TRP A 217 -13.25 -23.17 6.49
CA TRP A 217 -12.85 -24.26 5.58
C TRP A 217 -11.41 -24.17 5.09
N LEU A 218 -10.73 -23.05 5.33
CA LEU A 218 -9.33 -22.86 4.91
C LEU A 218 -8.41 -23.81 5.66
N ASN A 219 -7.72 -24.68 4.95
CA ASN A 219 -6.70 -25.54 5.54
C ASN A 219 -5.42 -24.73 5.78
N ILE A 220 -5.07 -24.56 7.05
CA ILE A 220 -3.87 -23.88 7.53
C ILE A 220 -2.91 -24.81 8.28
N ASP A 221 -3.20 -26.12 8.32
CA ASP A 221 -2.48 -27.07 9.17
C ASP A 221 -1.29 -27.72 8.45
N THR A 222 -1.29 -27.65 7.10
CA THR A 222 -0.23 -28.23 6.28
C THR A 222 0.21 -27.27 5.18
N TYR A 223 1.43 -26.77 5.31
CA TYR A 223 2.08 -25.87 4.33
C TYR A 223 3.60 -26.06 4.35
N ASP A 224 4.26 -25.75 3.25
CA ASP A 224 5.71 -25.66 3.19
C ASP A 224 6.17 -24.34 3.81
N LEU A 225 7.18 -24.41 4.69
CA LEU A 225 7.70 -23.25 5.41
C LEU A 225 9.19 -23.05 5.13
N TYR A 226 9.54 -21.86 4.67
CA TYR A 226 10.93 -21.45 4.43
C TYR A 226 11.24 -20.19 5.23
N ILE A 227 12.19 -20.29 6.18
CA ILE A 227 12.70 -19.16 6.97
C ILE A 227 14.16 -18.95 6.61
N ASN A 228 14.50 -17.77 6.08
CA ASN A 228 15.83 -17.43 5.59
C ASN A 228 16.46 -18.57 4.77
N PRO A 229 15.86 -19.00 3.65
CA PRO A 229 16.28 -20.20 2.91
C PRO A 229 17.72 -20.14 2.40
N THR A 230 18.27 -18.93 2.25
CA THR A 230 19.70 -18.73 1.89
C THR A 230 20.63 -18.75 3.09
N GLY A 231 20.09 -18.89 4.32
CA GLY A 231 20.85 -18.91 5.56
C GLY A 231 21.00 -17.52 6.19
N ARG A 232 22.24 -17.08 6.41
CA ARG A 232 22.57 -15.86 7.14
C ARG A 232 22.06 -14.59 6.45
N PHE A 233 21.25 -13.76 7.17
CA PHE A 233 20.78 -12.46 6.73
C PHE A 233 21.05 -11.41 7.84
N VAL A 234 22.31 -11.09 8.04
CA VAL A 234 22.77 -10.12 9.06
C VAL A 234 22.89 -8.73 8.47
N GLN A 235 23.45 -8.59 7.27
CA GLN A 235 23.48 -7.32 6.56
C GLN A 235 22.18 -7.15 5.77
N GLY A 236 21.42 -6.11 6.07
CA GLY A 236 20.13 -5.80 5.46
C GLY A 236 19.87 -4.29 5.44
N GLY A 237 18.67 -3.92 4.99
CA GLY A 237 18.28 -2.53 4.89
C GLY A 237 19.12 -1.72 3.90
N PRO A 238 19.16 -0.39 4.02
CA PRO A 238 19.92 0.49 3.12
C PRO A 238 21.42 0.18 3.05
N ALA A 239 21.98 -0.47 4.09
CA ALA A 239 23.37 -0.89 4.11
C ALA A 239 23.67 -2.04 3.14
N ALA A 240 22.67 -2.82 2.76
CA ALA A 240 22.81 -3.97 1.87
C ALA A 240 22.31 -3.71 0.45
N ASP A 241 21.21 -2.97 0.32
CA ASP A 241 20.53 -2.74 -0.96
C ASP A 241 19.99 -1.31 -1.06
N THR A 242 19.95 -0.79 -2.26
CA THR A 242 19.45 0.56 -2.54
C THR A 242 17.92 0.56 -2.56
N GLY A 243 17.33 1.50 -1.82
CA GLY A 243 15.90 1.78 -1.84
C GLY A 243 15.56 3.02 -2.68
N LEU A 244 14.35 3.04 -3.20
CA LEU A 244 13.78 4.18 -3.94
C LEU A 244 12.27 4.22 -3.74
N THR A 245 11.71 5.43 -3.58
CA THR A 245 10.27 5.66 -3.53
C THR A 245 9.57 5.09 -4.75
N GLY A 246 8.47 4.38 -4.53
CA GLY A 246 7.63 3.84 -5.61
C GLY A 246 8.15 2.57 -6.28
N ARG A 247 9.05 1.81 -5.65
CA ARG A 247 9.54 0.52 -6.17
C ARG A 247 8.82 -0.71 -5.61
N LYS A 248 7.77 -0.53 -4.81
CA LYS A 248 6.95 -1.61 -4.23
C LYS A 248 5.47 -1.47 -4.57
N ILE A 249 5.16 -0.95 -5.78
CA ILE A 249 3.80 -0.61 -6.21
C ILE A 249 2.82 -1.80 -6.21
N ILE A 250 3.30 -3.01 -6.40
CA ILE A 250 2.47 -4.23 -6.35
C ILE A 250 2.20 -4.64 -4.90
N VAL A 251 3.18 -4.48 -4.00
CA VAL A 251 2.99 -4.63 -2.54
C VAL A 251 2.02 -3.56 -2.02
N ASP A 252 2.12 -2.34 -2.53
CA ASP A 252 1.26 -1.21 -2.13
C ASP A 252 -0.20 -1.42 -2.50
N THR A 253 -0.51 -2.28 -3.47
CA THR A 253 -1.85 -2.47 -4.02
C THR A 253 -2.41 -3.88 -3.72
N TYR A 254 -2.41 -4.77 -4.69
CA TYR A 254 -3.17 -6.04 -4.59
C TYR A 254 -2.28 -7.29 -4.70
N GLY A 255 -0.95 -7.16 -4.55
CA GLY A 255 -0.02 -8.29 -4.57
C GLY A 255 -0.01 -9.07 -5.88
N GLY A 256 -0.31 -8.41 -7.00
CA GLY A 256 -0.38 -9.03 -8.32
C GLY A 256 -1.75 -9.61 -8.69
N TYR A 257 -2.74 -9.52 -7.81
CA TYR A 257 -4.09 -10.07 -8.05
C TYR A 257 -4.91 -9.24 -9.05
N ALA A 258 -4.61 -7.95 -9.14
CA ALA A 258 -5.20 -7.03 -10.11
C ALA A 258 -4.12 -6.32 -10.94
N PRO A 259 -4.46 -5.78 -12.13
CA PRO A 259 -3.58 -4.91 -12.89
C PRO A 259 -3.12 -3.69 -12.10
N HIS A 260 -2.05 -3.07 -12.56
CA HIS A 260 -1.53 -1.81 -12.03
C HIS A 260 -1.25 -0.84 -13.19
N GLY A 261 -1.58 0.43 -13.01
CA GLY A 261 -1.36 1.47 -14.04
C GLY A 261 0.07 1.99 -14.13
N GLY A 262 0.93 1.64 -13.16
CA GLY A 262 2.34 2.03 -13.11
C GLY A 262 2.64 3.23 -12.20
N GLY A 263 1.64 4.04 -11.83
CA GLY A 263 1.83 5.21 -10.96
C GLY A 263 2.11 4.83 -9.50
N ALA A 264 3.23 5.30 -8.95
CA ALA A 264 3.52 5.18 -7.52
C ALA A 264 2.69 6.16 -6.69
N PHE A 265 2.42 5.82 -5.42
CA PHE A 265 1.60 6.63 -4.52
C PHE A 265 2.44 7.53 -3.62
N SER A 266 3.40 6.94 -2.89
CA SER A 266 4.18 7.63 -1.85
C SER A 266 4.88 8.87 -2.38
N GLY A 267 4.89 9.93 -1.56
CA GLY A 267 5.49 11.22 -1.87
C GLY A 267 4.65 12.15 -2.75
N LYS A 268 3.50 11.70 -3.24
CA LYS A 268 2.58 12.49 -4.08
C LYS A 268 1.40 13.03 -3.27
N ASP A 269 1.17 14.34 -3.35
CA ASP A 269 -0.05 14.95 -2.81
C ASP A 269 -1.30 14.52 -3.61
N PRO A 270 -2.53 14.68 -3.05
CA PRO A 270 -3.75 14.12 -3.65
C PRO A 270 -4.17 14.75 -4.98
N THR A 271 -3.53 15.80 -5.46
CA THR A 271 -3.79 16.35 -6.80
C THR A 271 -3.23 15.47 -7.90
N LYS A 272 -2.31 14.57 -7.58
CA LYS A 272 -1.79 13.57 -8.50
C LYS A 272 -2.80 12.42 -8.59
N VAL A 273 -3.42 12.27 -9.76
CA VAL A 273 -4.45 11.24 -10.02
C VAL A 273 -3.92 9.82 -9.87
N ASP A 274 -2.63 9.58 -10.05
CA ASP A 274 -1.98 8.30 -9.75
C ASP A 274 -2.35 7.79 -8.35
N ARG A 275 -2.39 8.69 -7.37
CA ARG A 275 -2.76 8.36 -5.99
C ARG A 275 -4.26 8.48 -5.76
N SER A 276 -4.84 9.65 -5.97
CA SER A 276 -6.24 9.94 -5.62
C SER A 276 -7.23 9.08 -6.40
N ALA A 277 -7.04 8.93 -7.71
CA ALA A 277 -7.94 8.11 -8.53
C ALA A 277 -7.75 6.60 -8.29
N ALA A 278 -6.55 6.12 -7.93
CA ALA A 278 -6.37 4.74 -7.50
C ALA A 278 -7.11 4.46 -6.17
N TYR A 279 -7.11 5.42 -5.23
CA TYR A 279 -7.88 5.32 -3.98
C TYR A 279 -9.39 5.35 -4.25
N MET A 280 -9.87 6.21 -5.16
CA MET A 280 -11.27 6.22 -5.58
C MET A 280 -11.66 4.93 -6.30
N ALA A 281 -10.83 4.41 -7.19
CA ALA A 281 -11.07 3.13 -7.86
C ALA A 281 -11.19 1.97 -6.84
N ARG A 282 -10.33 1.95 -5.81
CA ARG A 282 -10.47 1.02 -4.67
C ARG A 282 -11.78 1.23 -3.93
N HIS A 283 -12.14 2.47 -3.62
CA HIS A 283 -13.37 2.80 -2.91
C HIS A 283 -14.62 2.31 -3.67
N ILE A 284 -14.65 2.51 -4.99
CA ILE A 284 -15.72 2.02 -5.87
C ILE A 284 -15.77 0.49 -5.82
N ALA A 285 -14.66 -0.19 -6.13
CA ALA A 285 -14.60 -1.65 -6.17
C ALA A 285 -15.07 -2.27 -4.84
N LYS A 286 -14.62 -1.70 -3.72
CA LYS A 286 -15.00 -2.16 -2.38
C LYS A 286 -16.49 -1.99 -2.10
N ASN A 287 -17.09 -0.86 -2.50
CA ASN A 287 -18.52 -0.63 -2.34
C ASN A 287 -19.38 -1.51 -3.27
N VAL A 288 -18.90 -1.83 -4.48
CA VAL A 288 -19.57 -2.77 -5.39
C VAL A 288 -19.66 -4.15 -4.75
N VAL A 289 -18.53 -4.69 -4.24
CA VAL A 289 -18.53 -6.00 -3.56
C VAL A 289 -19.35 -5.96 -2.28
N ALA A 290 -19.21 -4.92 -1.45
CA ALA A 290 -19.96 -4.76 -0.21
C ALA A 290 -21.47 -4.61 -0.44
N SER A 291 -21.90 -4.15 -1.62
CA SER A 291 -23.33 -4.08 -1.98
C SER A 291 -23.96 -5.46 -2.25
N GLY A 292 -23.13 -6.51 -2.39
CA GLY A 292 -23.55 -7.86 -2.71
C GLY A 292 -23.99 -8.05 -4.17
N LEU A 293 -23.56 -7.16 -5.08
CA LEU A 293 -23.81 -7.31 -6.52
C LEU A 293 -22.89 -8.36 -7.14
N CYS A 294 -21.65 -8.47 -6.67
CA CYS A 294 -20.70 -9.49 -7.12
C CYS A 294 -19.69 -9.84 -6.02
N ASP A 295 -19.03 -10.99 -6.17
CA ASP A 295 -17.99 -11.46 -5.24
C ASP A 295 -16.63 -10.85 -5.51
N ARG A 296 -16.39 -10.35 -6.73
CA ARG A 296 -15.16 -9.72 -7.19
C ARG A 296 -15.47 -8.56 -8.11
N CYS A 297 -14.74 -7.47 -7.97
CA CYS A 297 -14.90 -6.30 -8.81
C CYS A 297 -13.55 -5.67 -9.10
N GLN A 298 -13.28 -5.41 -10.37
CA GLN A 298 -12.17 -4.59 -10.84
C GLN A 298 -12.70 -3.31 -11.46
N VAL A 299 -12.12 -2.18 -11.10
CA VAL A 299 -12.45 -0.87 -11.65
C VAL A 299 -11.21 -0.31 -12.33
N GLN A 300 -11.36 0.23 -13.53
CA GLN A 300 -10.35 1.02 -14.20
C GLN A 300 -10.87 2.44 -14.43
N LEU A 301 -10.10 3.43 -13.99
CA LEU A 301 -10.26 4.84 -14.34
C LEU A 301 -9.08 5.26 -15.22
N ALA A 302 -9.35 6.06 -16.25
CA ALA A 302 -8.30 6.66 -17.06
C ALA A 302 -8.53 8.18 -17.20
N TYR A 303 -7.46 8.94 -17.11
CA TYR A 303 -7.47 10.40 -17.23
C TYR A 303 -6.55 10.85 -18.36
N ALA A 304 -6.91 11.98 -18.98
CA ALA A 304 -6.05 12.75 -19.86
C ALA A 304 -5.65 14.06 -19.17
N ILE A 305 -4.42 14.50 -19.37
CA ILE A 305 -3.93 15.75 -18.79
C ILE A 305 -4.86 16.92 -19.10
N GLY A 306 -5.18 17.73 -18.10
CA GLY A 306 -6.07 18.90 -18.23
C GLY A 306 -7.57 18.60 -18.30
N MET A 307 -7.98 17.32 -18.36
CA MET A 307 -9.40 16.94 -18.37
C MET A 307 -9.89 16.67 -16.92
N ALA A 308 -11.06 17.23 -16.60
CA ALA A 308 -11.66 17.06 -15.27
C ALA A 308 -12.38 15.71 -15.12
N LEU A 309 -13.02 15.21 -16.16
CA LEU A 309 -13.68 13.91 -16.15
C LEU A 309 -12.74 12.81 -16.65
N PRO A 310 -12.86 11.57 -16.13
CA PRO A 310 -12.13 10.46 -16.69
C PRO A 310 -12.53 10.23 -18.16
N VAL A 311 -11.56 9.91 -19.01
CA VAL A 311 -11.81 9.56 -20.41
C VAL A 311 -12.41 8.16 -20.54
N SER A 312 -12.29 7.33 -19.51
CA SER A 312 -12.98 6.04 -19.42
C SER A 312 -13.16 5.57 -17.98
N LEU A 313 -14.31 4.94 -17.73
CA LEU A 313 -14.62 4.11 -16.58
C LEU A 313 -14.96 2.71 -17.09
N ARG A 314 -14.27 1.69 -16.60
CA ARG A 314 -14.58 0.29 -16.86
C ARG A 314 -14.72 -0.47 -15.56
N ILE A 315 -15.74 -1.31 -15.48
CA ILE A 315 -15.95 -2.25 -14.37
C ILE A 315 -15.97 -3.66 -14.95
N ASP A 316 -15.29 -4.58 -14.27
CA ASP A 316 -15.29 -6.01 -14.60
C ASP A 316 -15.73 -6.77 -13.33
N THR A 317 -16.79 -7.52 -13.43
CA THR A 317 -17.38 -8.30 -12.34
C THR A 317 -17.03 -9.78 -12.43
N PHE A 318 -16.09 -10.14 -13.32
CA PHE A 318 -15.59 -11.50 -13.53
C PHE A 318 -16.69 -12.54 -13.84
N GLY A 319 -17.66 -12.13 -14.65
CA GLY A 319 -18.75 -13.00 -15.10
C GLY A 319 -19.87 -13.21 -14.09
N ALA A 320 -20.00 -12.31 -13.09
CA ALA A 320 -21.19 -12.27 -12.25
C ALA A 320 -22.43 -11.94 -13.09
N ASN A 321 -23.60 -12.34 -12.62
CA ASN A 321 -24.88 -12.03 -13.29
C ASN A 321 -25.29 -10.55 -13.02
N VAL A 322 -24.47 -9.63 -13.49
CA VAL A 322 -24.61 -8.17 -13.33
C VAL A 322 -24.42 -7.51 -14.69
N ASP A 323 -25.29 -6.58 -15.03
CA ASP A 323 -25.12 -5.72 -16.19
C ASP A 323 -24.04 -4.67 -15.87
N GLU A 324 -22.87 -4.81 -16.48
CA GLU A 324 -21.70 -3.96 -16.21
C GLU A 324 -21.89 -2.52 -16.75
N GLU A 325 -22.63 -2.32 -17.84
CA GLU A 325 -22.94 -0.98 -18.37
C GLU A 325 -23.86 -0.24 -17.40
N LYS A 326 -24.90 -0.91 -16.94
CA LYS A 326 -25.81 -0.40 -15.91
C LYS A 326 -25.06 -0.10 -14.60
N LEU A 327 -24.10 -0.96 -14.22
CA LEU A 327 -23.26 -0.75 -13.04
C LEU A 327 -22.34 0.46 -13.20
N CYS A 328 -21.74 0.66 -14.37
CA CYS A 328 -20.95 1.89 -14.67
C CYS A 328 -21.83 3.15 -14.50
N ASN A 329 -23.04 3.14 -15.04
CA ASN A 329 -23.98 4.26 -14.89
C ASN A 329 -24.35 4.50 -13.42
N ALA A 330 -24.56 3.43 -12.62
CA ALA A 330 -24.84 3.56 -11.19
C ALA A 330 -23.64 4.12 -10.42
N VAL A 331 -22.42 3.75 -10.79
CA VAL A 331 -21.19 4.30 -10.20
C VAL A 331 -21.04 5.78 -10.52
N ASP A 332 -21.24 6.19 -11.76
CA ASP A 332 -21.17 7.59 -12.18
C ASP A 332 -22.18 8.48 -11.41
N HIS A 333 -23.36 7.93 -11.06
CA HIS A 333 -24.34 8.63 -10.23
C HIS A 333 -23.99 8.70 -8.73
N CYS A 334 -23.20 7.76 -8.23
CA CYS A 334 -22.92 7.62 -6.79
C CYS A 334 -21.58 8.20 -6.36
N PHE A 335 -20.61 8.34 -7.25
CA PHE A 335 -19.24 8.73 -6.93
C PHE A 335 -18.80 9.94 -7.73
N GLU A 336 -18.04 10.80 -7.08
CA GLU A 336 -17.40 11.94 -7.73
C GLU A 336 -16.09 11.49 -8.39
N LEU A 337 -15.99 11.66 -9.69
CA LEU A 337 -14.85 11.16 -10.46
C LEU A 337 -13.91 12.27 -10.97
N THR A 338 -14.23 13.55 -10.70
CA THR A 338 -13.29 14.64 -10.96
C THR A 338 -12.17 14.63 -9.93
N PRO A 339 -10.93 15.05 -10.27
CA PRO A 339 -9.83 15.07 -9.32
C PRO A 339 -10.14 15.80 -8.01
N LEU A 340 -10.76 16.99 -8.08
CA LEU A 340 -11.18 17.73 -6.89
C LEU A 340 -12.30 17.02 -6.13
N GLY A 341 -13.30 16.49 -6.85
CA GLY A 341 -14.38 15.73 -6.24
C GLY A 341 -13.90 14.49 -5.49
N ILE A 342 -12.88 13.80 -6.01
CA ILE A 342 -12.23 12.68 -5.33
C ILE A 342 -11.55 13.14 -4.03
N ILE A 343 -10.77 14.24 -4.11
CA ILE A 343 -10.06 14.81 -2.97
C ILE A 343 -11.04 15.16 -1.83
N ASP A 344 -12.14 15.81 -2.18
CA ASP A 344 -13.16 16.24 -1.21
C ASP A 344 -13.94 15.03 -0.67
N ALA A 345 -14.40 14.11 -1.52
CA ALA A 345 -15.17 12.94 -1.13
C ALA A 345 -14.39 12.00 -0.20
N LEU A 346 -13.09 11.90 -0.38
CA LEU A 346 -12.21 11.04 0.41
C LEU A 346 -11.39 11.80 1.48
N ASN A 347 -11.60 13.11 1.66
CA ASN A 347 -10.88 13.96 2.62
C ASN A 347 -9.34 13.82 2.50
N LEU A 348 -8.82 13.84 1.28
CA LEU A 348 -7.41 13.54 1.01
C LEU A 348 -6.44 14.68 1.32
N ARG A 349 -6.91 15.85 1.81
CA ARG A 349 -6.05 16.95 2.24
C ARG A 349 -5.55 16.80 3.70
N LEU A 350 -5.95 15.73 4.37
CA LEU A 350 -5.48 15.41 5.72
C LEU A 350 -4.09 14.77 5.71
N PRO A 351 -3.27 14.97 6.75
CA PRO A 351 -1.96 14.32 6.87
C PRO A 351 -2.12 12.86 7.33
N ILE A 352 -2.43 11.97 6.40
CA ILE A 352 -2.78 10.56 6.63
C ILE A 352 -1.87 9.59 5.87
N TYR A 353 -0.82 10.09 5.22
CA TYR A 353 -0.07 9.35 4.22
C TYR A 353 1.11 8.55 4.78
N GLU A 354 1.83 9.05 5.79
CA GLU A 354 2.95 8.31 6.41
C GLU A 354 2.52 6.91 6.87
N GLN A 355 1.32 6.78 7.41
CA GLN A 355 0.79 5.48 7.88
C GLN A 355 0.40 4.51 6.75
N THR A 356 0.31 4.97 5.49
CA THR A 356 0.04 4.11 4.33
C THR A 356 1.29 3.54 3.70
N SER A 357 2.45 4.06 4.05
CA SER A 357 3.73 3.77 3.38
C SER A 357 4.24 2.34 3.56
N ALA A 358 3.66 1.54 4.46
CA ALA A 358 4.02 0.14 4.66
C ALA A 358 2.77 -0.73 4.88
N TYR A 359 2.87 -2.02 4.52
CA TYR A 359 1.80 -3.02 4.67
C TYR A 359 0.57 -2.77 3.81
N GLY A 360 0.76 -2.10 2.65
CA GLY A 360 -0.26 -1.82 1.64
C GLY A 360 -1.10 -0.57 1.93
N HIS A 361 -1.52 0.11 0.87
CA HIS A 361 -2.42 1.26 0.92
C HIS A 361 -3.89 0.82 1.04
N PHE A 362 -4.18 -0.45 0.79
CA PHE A 362 -5.51 -1.04 0.83
C PHE A 362 -5.59 -2.18 1.84
N GLY A 363 -6.78 -2.40 2.42
CA GLY A 363 -7.02 -3.44 3.41
C GLY A 363 -6.73 -3.06 4.86
N ASN A 364 -6.15 -1.88 5.11
CA ASN A 364 -6.00 -1.27 6.44
C ASN A 364 -5.44 -2.18 7.55
N VAL A 365 -4.29 -2.82 7.30
CA VAL A 365 -3.64 -3.74 8.26
C VAL A 365 -3.22 -3.04 9.56
N THR A 366 -2.85 -1.77 9.47
CA THR A 366 -2.34 -0.97 10.61
C THR A 366 -3.43 -0.37 11.49
N GLY A 367 -4.71 -0.42 11.07
CA GLY A 367 -5.85 0.14 11.81
C GLY A 367 -6.04 1.66 11.61
N GLY A 368 -5.50 2.25 10.55
CA GLY A 368 -5.70 3.65 10.20
C GLY A 368 -7.15 3.94 9.76
N ASN A 369 -7.56 5.19 9.89
CA ASN A 369 -8.90 5.62 9.43
C ASN A 369 -8.83 6.07 7.96
N PHE A 370 -8.78 5.13 7.03
CA PHE A 370 -8.68 5.40 5.60
C PHE A 370 -10.07 5.50 4.97
N THR A 371 -10.44 6.68 4.50
CA THR A 371 -11.77 6.99 3.94
C THR A 371 -12.12 6.14 2.72
N TRP A 372 -11.15 5.79 1.90
CA TRP A 372 -11.34 4.91 0.74
C TRP A 372 -11.66 3.45 1.09
N GLU A 373 -11.43 3.05 2.33
CA GLU A 373 -11.82 1.72 2.82
C GLU A 373 -13.25 1.67 3.36
N SER A 374 -13.98 2.80 3.39
CA SER A 374 -15.38 2.85 3.83
C SER A 374 -16.34 2.20 2.82
N THR A 375 -17.35 1.51 3.33
CA THR A 375 -18.41 0.87 2.53
C THR A 375 -19.77 1.59 2.62
N HIS A 376 -19.78 2.84 3.07
CA HIS A 376 -21.00 3.61 3.30
C HIS A 376 -21.85 3.88 2.04
N LYS A 377 -21.26 3.80 0.87
CA LYS A 377 -21.94 3.94 -0.43
C LYS A 377 -22.62 2.65 -0.93
N ALA A 378 -22.32 1.48 -0.36
CA ALA A 378 -22.79 0.18 -0.85
C ALA A 378 -24.32 0.10 -0.96
N GLY A 379 -25.04 0.57 0.06
CA GLY A 379 -26.50 0.59 0.04
C GLY A 379 -27.11 1.56 -0.97
N LEU A 380 -26.48 2.73 -1.16
CA LEU A 380 -26.90 3.69 -2.19
C LEU A 380 -26.66 3.09 -3.59
N LEU A 381 -25.48 2.58 -3.83
CA LEU A 381 -25.10 1.98 -5.12
C LEU A 381 -26.05 0.86 -5.54
N ARG A 382 -26.39 -0.05 -4.61
CA ARG A 382 -27.34 -1.15 -4.87
C ARG A 382 -28.72 -0.62 -5.25
N ARG A 383 -29.24 0.39 -4.54
CA ARG A 383 -30.54 1.00 -4.89
C ARG A 383 -30.50 1.66 -6.27
N THR A 384 -29.48 2.47 -6.53
CA THR A 384 -29.30 3.14 -7.83
C THR A 384 -29.21 2.11 -8.97
N TYR A 385 -28.42 1.07 -8.80
CA TYR A 385 -28.33 -0.02 -9.78
C TYR A 385 -29.70 -0.67 -10.06
N ASN A 386 -30.51 -0.92 -9.03
CA ASN A 386 -31.82 -1.54 -9.22
C ASN A 386 -32.87 -0.63 -9.86
N THR A 387 -32.69 0.69 -9.81
CA THR A 387 -33.64 1.67 -10.36
C THR A 387 -33.32 2.11 -11.78
N LEU A 388 -32.10 1.98 -12.24
CA LEU A 388 -31.71 2.17 -13.65
C LEU A 388 -32.20 1.02 -14.52
#